data_5e87a911b9cda3d86c543556124cbc31
#
_entry.id   5e87a911b9cda3d86c543556124cbc31
#
_cell.length_a   1.000
_cell.length_b   1.000
_cell.length_c   1.000
_cell.angle_alpha   90.00
_cell.angle_beta   90.00
_cell.angle_gamma   90.00
#
_symmetry.space_group_name_H-M   'P 1'
#
loop_
_entity.id
_entity.type
_entity.pdbx_description
1 polymer ?
#
loop_
_entity_poly.entity_id
_entity_poly.type
_entity_poly.pdbx_seq_one_letter_code
_entity_poly.pdbx_strand_id
1 'polypeptide(L)'
;MIHHHLPLFLSRAAIFGRHAIDFSQSALKLTLVNLRLVAPLSFRRRATRESLPEEPGGGTQRRGWSGKPPLLIHYHIFKNAGTSFEWALAQALGEGYQRYDSLSTQGFISARDLVEFSFRHPDVTAISSHQAAPPAPRIFGRDVFTSILIRDPIARIRSIYAFERGQQTTNPGALKAKEYTFKEYVEWRLETSPTLFCNYQVFYCSRAANKVTLPGPAELETAIANLDTVSIVGTVARFDAWLALAQKTLSSAFPEISLPVSHRNVTSEPRRGEAAILEDLVRDLGDTTAQYLLKNNELDMCLHQVADALLTRRLAERGVDLALLRAYSGALEETQPNAAASSGVPG
;
A
#
# COMPACT_ATOMS: atom_id res chain seq x y z
N MET A 1 -15.66 11.54 -37.82
CA MET A 1 -16.87 10.91 -37.25
C MET A 1 -16.55 10.39 -35.83
N ILE A 2 -16.47 11.29 -34.86
CA ILE A 2 -16.21 10.93 -33.44
C ILE A 2 -17.05 11.91 -32.60
N HIS A 3 -18.37 11.68 -32.49
CA HIS A 3 -19.22 12.53 -31.66
C HIS A 3 -20.47 11.86 -31.13
N HIS A 4 -20.42 10.55 -30.72
CA HIS A 4 -21.66 9.90 -30.26
C HIS A 4 -21.60 9.10 -28.93
N HIS A 5 -20.55 9.20 -28.11
CA HIS A 5 -20.49 8.43 -26.84
C HIS A 5 -20.50 9.26 -25.54
N LEU A 6 -20.56 10.59 -25.61
CA LEU A 6 -20.63 11.46 -24.43
C LEU A 6 -21.98 11.47 -23.66
N PRO A 7 -23.16 11.17 -24.29
CA PRO A 7 -24.45 11.35 -23.60
C PRO A 7 -24.73 10.36 -22.47
N LEU A 8 -24.15 9.17 -22.48
CA LEU A 8 -24.48 8.13 -21.50
C LEU A 8 -23.82 8.35 -20.12
N PHE A 9 -22.62 8.94 -20.09
CA PHE A 9 -21.95 9.25 -18.84
C PHE A 9 -22.62 10.42 -18.10
N LEU A 10 -23.00 11.47 -18.84
CA LEU A 10 -23.70 12.63 -18.30
C LEU A 10 -25.12 12.30 -17.83
N SER A 11 -25.81 11.34 -18.47
CA SER A 11 -27.17 10.94 -18.07
C SER A 11 -27.18 10.16 -16.73
N ARG A 12 -26.15 9.39 -16.42
CA ARG A 12 -26.01 8.74 -15.11
C ARG A 12 -25.57 9.70 -14.00
N ALA A 13 -24.74 10.69 -14.32
CA ALA A 13 -24.40 11.77 -13.39
C ALA A 13 -25.62 12.67 -13.06
N ALA A 14 -26.51 12.90 -14.01
CA ALA A 14 -27.73 13.70 -13.82
C ALA A 14 -28.78 13.04 -12.89
N ILE A 15 -28.75 11.72 -12.72
CA ILE A 15 -29.66 11.00 -11.78
C ILE A 15 -29.18 11.20 -10.32
N PHE A 16 -27.91 11.55 -10.09
CA PHE A 16 -27.35 11.81 -8.75
C PHE A 16 -27.31 13.29 -8.35
N GLY A 17 -27.82 14.18 -9.18
CA GLY A 17 -27.71 15.64 -9.01
C GLY A 17 -28.81 16.27 -8.16
N ARG A 18 -29.03 15.91 -6.91
CA ARG A 18 -29.79 16.73 -5.93
C ARG A 18 -29.42 16.54 -4.46
N HIS A 19 -28.21 16.20 -4.14
CA HIS A 19 -27.71 16.37 -2.78
C HIS A 19 -26.37 17.09 -2.83
N ALA A 20 -26.40 18.41 -2.58
CA ALA A 20 -25.23 19.12 -2.12
C ALA A 20 -24.79 18.43 -0.83
N ILE A 21 -23.75 17.63 -0.89
CA ILE A 21 -23.22 16.91 0.27
C ILE A 21 -22.49 17.96 1.09
N ASP A 22 -23.04 18.22 2.29
CA ASP A 22 -22.39 19.02 3.30
C ASP A 22 -21.06 18.32 3.71
N PHE A 23 -19.96 18.87 3.21
CA PHE A 23 -18.60 18.42 3.52
C PHE A 23 -18.33 18.39 5.03
N SER A 24 -19.11 19.13 5.82
CA SER A 24 -19.02 19.18 7.28
C SER A 24 -19.41 17.85 7.93
N GLN A 25 -20.37 17.12 7.37
CA GLN A 25 -20.82 15.84 7.95
C GLN A 25 -19.87 14.66 7.62
N SER A 26 -19.23 14.68 6.46
CA SER A 26 -18.22 13.66 6.11
C SER A 26 -16.93 13.86 6.92
N ALA A 27 -16.50 15.11 7.12
CA ALA A 27 -15.39 15.44 8.02
C ALA A 27 -15.70 15.05 9.48
N LEU A 28 -16.94 15.25 9.94
CA LEU A 28 -17.36 14.88 11.30
C LEU A 28 -17.38 13.35 11.51
N LYS A 29 -17.82 12.58 10.52
CA LYS A 29 -17.77 11.11 10.55
C LYS A 29 -16.33 10.59 10.52
N LEU A 30 -15.45 11.19 9.72
CA LEU A 30 -14.01 10.90 9.69
C LEU A 30 -13.33 11.23 11.03
N THR A 31 -13.72 12.33 11.67
CA THR A 31 -13.23 12.71 13.01
C THR A 31 -13.70 11.72 14.08
N LEU A 32 -14.93 11.20 13.99
CA LEU A 32 -15.43 10.18 14.93
C LEU A 32 -14.75 8.81 14.74
N VAL A 33 -14.37 8.43 13.52
CA VAL A 33 -13.56 7.25 13.24
C VAL A 33 -12.15 7.44 13.80
N ASN A 34 -11.55 8.62 13.62
CA ASN A 34 -10.24 8.95 14.19
C ASN A 34 -10.23 8.98 15.72
N LEU A 35 -11.29 9.48 16.37
CA LEU A 35 -11.44 9.47 17.83
C LEU A 35 -11.64 8.06 18.40
N ARG A 36 -12.29 7.16 17.67
CA ARG A 36 -12.41 5.74 18.06
C ARG A 36 -11.12 4.94 17.85
N LEU A 37 -10.28 5.32 16.87
CA LEU A 37 -8.99 4.68 16.62
C LEU A 37 -7.87 5.18 17.56
N VAL A 38 -8.03 6.39 18.14
CA VAL A 38 -7.07 6.96 19.12
C VAL A 38 -7.44 6.56 20.56
N ALA A 39 -8.70 6.21 20.83
CA ALA A 39 -9.06 5.60 22.12
C ALA A 39 -8.41 4.20 22.21
N PRO A 40 -7.73 3.85 23.33
CA PRO A 40 -7.19 2.52 23.48
C PRO A 40 -8.37 1.54 23.40
N LEU A 41 -8.42 0.78 22.30
CA LEU A 41 -9.29 -0.37 22.18
C LEU A 41 -8.83 -1.38 23.23
N SER A 42 -9.35 -1.24 24.45
CA SER A 42 -9.33 -2.30 25.44
C SER A 42 -10.23 -3.43 24.93
N PHE A 43 -9.76 -4.14 23.92
CA PHE A 43 -10.30 -5.42 23.58
C PHE A 43 -10.01 -6.35 24.76
N ARG A 44 -10.99 -6.50 25.65
CA ARG A 44 -11.02 -7.60 26.61
C ARG A 44 -10.96 -8.89 25.80
N ARG A 45 -9.74 -9.39 25.61
CA ARG A 45 -9.53 -10.81 25.35
C ARG A 45 -10.13 -11.57 26.51
N ARG A 46 -11.32 -12.08 26.35
CA ARG A 46 -11.86 -13.15 27.17
C ARG A 46 -11.16 -14.43 26.71
N ALA A 47 -9.87 -14.54 27.09
CA ALA A 47 -9.18 -15.80 27.04
C ALA A 47 -9.62 -16.54 28.31
N THR A 48 -10.43 -17.54 28.15
CA THR A 48 -10.55 -18.61 29.13
C THR A 48 -9.17 -19.26 29.24
N ARG A 49 -8.47 -18.89 30.31
CA ARG A 49 -7.18 -19.45 30.71
C ARG A 49 -7.48 -20.77 31.36
N GLU A 50 -7.47 -21.86 30.62
CA GLU A 50 -7.28 -23.18 31.23
C GLU A 50 -5.82 -23.24 31.66
N SER A 51 -5.65 -23.42 32.98
CA SER A 51 -4.39 -23.51 33.67
C SER A 51 -3.69 -24.82 33.30
N LEU A 52 -2.57 -24.73 32.59
CA LEU A 52 -1.57 -25.80 32.49
C LEU A 52 -0.61 -25.68 33.68
N PRO A 53 -0.10 -26.81 34.22
CA PRO A 53 0.74 -26.81 35.40
C PRO A 53 2.11 -26.19 35.16
N GLU A 54 2.60 -25.46 36.18
CA GLU A 54 3.95 -24.89 36.21
C GLU A 54 4.99 -26.00 36.33
N GLU A 55 5.97 -26.01 35.43
CA GLU A 55 7.21 -26.79 35.61
C GLU A 55 8.29 -25.89 36.23
N PRO A 56 9.07 -26.40 37.18
CA PRO A 56 10.09 -25.62 37.88
C PRO A 56 11.47 -25.76 37.20
N GLY A 57 12.20 -24.67 37.11
CA GLY A 57 13.66 -24.75 37.01
C GLY A 57 14.34 -24.04 35.86
N GLY A 58 15.03 -23.01 36.20
CA GLY A 58 16.06 -22.22 35.67
C GLY A 58 16.79 -22.64 34.37
N GLY A 59 16.92 -21.68 33.48
CA GLY A 59 17.80 -21.75 32.34
C GLY A 59 17.34 -20.78 31.30
N THR A 60 18.11 -19.74 31.00
CA THR A 60 17.98 -18.89 29.81
C THR A 60 18.20 -19.71 28.54
N GLN A 61 17.24 -20.58 28.22
CA GLN A 61 17.21 -21.22 26.91
C GLN A 61 16.69 -20.19 25.90
N ARG A 62 17.57 -19.82 24.97
CA ARG A 62 17.16 -19.28 23.67
C ARG A 62 16.04 -20.19 23.17
N ARG A 63 14.81 -19.65 23.03
CA ARG A 63 13.72 -20.40 22.41
C ARG A 63 14.22 -20.86 21.05
N GLY A 64 14.52 -22.13 20.92
CA GLY A 64 14.93 -22.76 19.70
C GLY A 64 13.84 -22.58 18.68
N TRP A 65 14.16 -21.99 17.57
CA TRP A 65 13.31 -21.91 16.38
C TRP A 65 12.89 -23.32 16.01
N SER A 66 11.62 -23.54 15.78
CA SER A 66 11.07 -24.81 15.30
C SER A 66 11.48 -25.02 13.85
N GLY A 67 12.73 -25.31 13.58
CA GLY A 67 13.29 -25.94 12.38
C GLY A 67 13.08 -25.33 11.00
N LYS A 68 12.11 -24.42 10.79
CA LYS A 68 11.87 -23.80 9.48
C LYS A 68 12.22 -22.30 9.52
N PRO A 69 12.87 -21.78 8.45
CA PRO A 69 13.17 -20.35 8.37
C PRO A 69 11.88 -19.52 8.35
N PRO A 70 11.89 -18.27 8.86
CA PRO A 70 10.74 -17.39 8.82
C PRO A 70 10.33 -17.07 7.38
N LEU A 71 9.08 -16.60 7.19
CA LEU A 71 8.56 -16.18 5.89
C LEU A 71 8.12 -14.73 5.94
N LEU A 72 8.62 -13.91 5.03
CA LEU A 72 8.12 -12.57 4.75
C LEU A 72 7.16 -12.62 3.56
N ILE A 73 5.97 -12.04 3.70
CA ILE A 73 5.01 -11.86 2.61
C ILE A 73 4.82 -10.37 2.37
N HIS A 74 5.24 -9.88 1.20
CA HIS A 74 5.01 -8.51 0.77
C HIS A 74 3.74 -8.43 -0.09
N TYR A 75 2.70 -7.81 0.44
CA TYR A 75 1.48 -7.50 -0.30
C TYR A 75 1.73 -6.28 -1.19
N HIS A 76 2.04 -6.53 -2.45
CA HIS A 76 2.45 -5.50 -3.39
C HIS A 76 1.25 -4.89 -4.13
N ILE A 77 0.62 -3.89 -3.56
CA ILE A 77 -0.43 -3.15 -4.27
C ILE A 77 0.16 -2.43 -5.49
N PHE A 78 -0.48 -2.58 -6.64
CA PHE A 78 -0.03 -1.96 -7.89
C PHE A 78 0.12 -0.44 -7.76
N LYS A 79 1.31 0.07 -8.09
CA LYS A 79 1.74 1.48 -8.00
C LYS A 79 1.85 2.07 -6.59
N ASN A 80 2.08 1.21 -5.59
CA ASN A 80 2.36 1.61 -4.21
C ASN A 80 3.85 1.45 -3.83
N ALA A 81 4.77 1.73 -4.76
CA ALA A 81 6.22 1.80 -4.53
C ALA A 81 6.90 0.49 -4.05
N GLY A 82 6.28 -0.69 -4.22
CA GLY A 82 6.83 -1.97 -3.78
C GLY A 82 8.09 -2.42 -4.54
N THR A 83 8.33 -1.94 -5.76
CA THR A 83 9.45 -2.39 -6.62
C THR A 83 10.82 -2.16 -5.99
N SER A 84 11.03 -1.05 -5.27
CA SER A 84 12.30 -0.77 -4.58
C SER A 84 12.53 -1.75 -3.42
N PHE A 85 11.47 -2.11 -2.71
CA PHE A 85 11.54 -3.09 -1.63
C PHE A 85 11.77 -4.50 -2.17
N GLU A 86 11.08 -4.90 -3.23
CA GLU A 86 11.31 -6.18 -3.92
C GLU A 86 12.75 -6.32 -4.42
N TRP A 87 13.31 -5.24 -4.96
CA TRP A 87 14.71 -5.25 -5.38
C TRP A 87 15.65 -5.49 -4.20
N ALA A 88 15.42 -4.83 -3.07
CA ALA A 88 16.22 -5.03 -1.86
C ALA A 88 16.10 -6.46 -1.32
N LEU A 89 14.89 -7.05 -1.33
CA LEU A 89 14.68 -8.46 -0.95
C LEU A 89 15.39 -9.42 -1.87
N ALA A 90 15.32 -9.19 -3.19
CA ALA A 90 16.01 -10.03 -4.17
C ALA A 90 17.53 -9.98 -4.02
N GLN A 91 18.10 -8.80 -3.73
CA GLN A 91 19.54 -8.65 -3.47
C GLN A 91 20.00 -9.36 -2.19
N ALA A 92 19.19 -9.26 -1.13
CA ALA A 92 19.54 -9.82 0.17
C ALA A 92 19.35 -11.34 0.26
N LEU A 93 18.29 -11.86 -0.37
CA LEU A 93 17.84 -13.24 -0.19
C LEU A 93 18.12 -14.15 -1.40
N GLY A 94 18.49 -13.58 -2.56
CA GLY A 94 18.76 -14.36 -3.77
C GLY A 94 17.60 -15.30 -4.13
N GLU A 95 17.86 -16.60 -4.20
CA GLU A 95 16.86 -17.64 -4.50
C GLU A 95 15.81 -17.80 -3.40
N GLY A 96 16.08 -17.32 -2.19
CA GLY A 96 15.12 -17.27 -1.09
C GLY A 96 13.98 -16.26 -1.30
N TYR A 97 14.09 -15.34 -2.28
CA TYR A 97 13.03 -14.41 -2.68
C TYR A 97 12.32 -14.85 -3.95
N GLN A 98 11.00 -14.88 -3.94
CA GLN A 98 10.21 -15.20 -5.14
C GLN A 98 8.99 -14.26 -5.28
N ARG A 99 8.65 -13.93 -6.52
CA ARG A 99 7.32 -13.41 -6.87
C ARG A 99 6.36 -14.57 -7.05
N TYR A 100 5.20 -14.44 -6.45
CA TYR A 100 4.16 -15.46 -6.53
C TYR A 100 2.82 -14.84 -6.90
N ASP A 101 2.51 -14.87 -8.18
CA ASP A 101 1.26 -14.41 -8.77
C ASP A 101 0.68 -15.52 -9.66
N SER A 102 -0.64 -15.53 -9.84
CA SER A 102 -1.32 -16.38 -10.80
C SER A 102 -1.05 -15.91 -12.23
N LEU A 103 -1.12 -16.83 -13.20
CA LEU A 103 -0.98 -16.50 -14.61
C LEU A 103 -2.10 -15.57 -15.12
N SER A 104 -3.25 -15.57 -14.47
CA SER A 104 -4.34 -14.64 -14.78
C SER A 104 -4.11 -13.30 -14.10
N THR A 105 -4.16 -12.21 -14.84
CA THR A 105 -4.05 -10.84 -14.30
C THR A 105 -5.18 -10.48 -13.32
N GLN A 106 -6.30 -11.20 -13.38
CA GLN A 106 -7.43 -11.08 -12.45
C GLN A 106 -7.42 -12.16 -11.38
N GLY A 107 -6.35 -12.96 -11.31
CA GLY A 107 -6.21 -14.02 -10.33
C GLY A 107 -6.14 -13.49 -8.90
N PHE A 108 -6.42 -14.38 -7.96
CA PHE A 108 -6.31 -14.13 -6.53
C PHE A 108 -5.45 -15.25 -5.91
N ILE A 109 -4.50 -14.87 -5.08
CA ILE A 109 -3.71 -15.78 -4.27
C ILE A 109 -4.29 -15.79 -2.87
N SER A 110 -4.93 -16.89 -2.51
CA SER A 110 -5.56 -17.06 -1.19
C SER A 110 -4.53 -17.37 -0.10
N ALA A 111 -4.95 -17.25 1.16
CA ALA A 111 -4.13 -17.69 2.30
C ALA A 111 -3.75 -19.19 2.17
N ARG A 112 -4.64 -20.03 1.61
CA ARG A 112 -4.38 -21.44 1.36
C ARG A 112 -3.28 -21.64 0.30
N ASP A 113 -3.32 -20.86 -0.78
CA ASP A 113 -2.30 -20.93 -1.83
C ASP A 113 -0.92 -20.56 -1.31
N LEU A 114 -0.84 -19.53 -0.43
CA LEU A 114 0.40 -19.14 0.25
C LEU A 114 0.93 -20.25 1.18
N VAL A 115 0.05 -20.91 1.93
CA VAL A 115 0.41 -22.06 2.77
C VAL A 115 0.96 -23.20 1.91
N GLU A 116 0.25 -23.56 0.85
CA GLU A 116 0.64 -24.64 -0.06
C GLU A 116 1.95 -24.33 -0.78
N PHE A 117 2.13 -23.09 -1.26
CA PHE A 117 3.39 -22.61 -1.82
C PHE A 117 4.55 -22.76 -0.83
N SER A 118 4.37 -22.31 0.41
CA SER A 118 5.38 -22.40 1.47
C SER A 118 5.79 -23.85 1.81
N PHE A 119 4.88 -24.80 1.67
CA PHE A 119 5.20 -26.23 1.85
C PHE A 119 5.98 -26.82 0.67
N ARG A 120 5.64 -26.42 -0.55
CA ARG A 120 6.33 -26.88 -1.76
C ARG A 120 7.71 -26.25 -1.94
N HIS A 121 7.91 -25.04 -1.38
CA HIS A 121 9.14 -24.26 -1.50
C HIS A 121 9.66 -23.87 -0.10
N PRO A 122 10.17 -24.84 0.69
CA PRO A 122 10.58 -24.60 2.07
C PRO A 122 11.75 -23.62 2.21
N ASP A 123 12.60 -23.51 1.18
CA ASP A 123 13.78 -22.64 1.14
C ASP A 123 13.43 -21.18 0.80
N VAL A 124 12.21 -20.92 0.31
CA VAL A 124 11.75 -19.56 0.06
C VAL A 124 11.44 -18.88 1.38
N THR A 125 12.11 -17.76 1.64
CA THR A 125 12.01 -16.97 2.87
C THR A 125 11.29 -15.65 2.68
N ALA A 126 11.11 -15.20 1.43
CA ALA A 126 10.29 -14.03 1.13
C ALA A 126 9.47 -14.22 -0.15
N ILE A 127 8.22 -13.78 -0.10
CA ILE A 127 7.28 -13.77 -1.23
C ILE A 127 6.80 -12.36 -1.44
N SER A 128 6.75 -11.90 -2.70
CA SER A 128 6.00 -10.71 -3.10
C SER A 128 4.87 -11.10 -4.04
N SER A 129 3.69 -10.52 -3.86
CA SER A 129 2.55 -10.81 -4.70
C SER A 129 1.66 -9.57 -4.92
N HIS A 130 1.27 -9.36 -6.17
CA HIS A 130 0.23 -8.39 -6.54
C HIS A 130 -1.19 -8.89 -6.28
N GLN A 131 -1.34 -10.19 -6.05
CA GLN A 131 -2.63 -10.88 -5.98
C GLN A 131 -2.95 -11.45 -4.61
N ALA A 132 -1.96 -11.58 -3.73
CA ALA A 132 -2.18 -11.92 -2.33
C ALA A 132 -2.57 -10.68 -1.53
N ALA A 133 -3.44 -10.83 -0.55
CA ALA A 133 -3.92 -9.75 0.31
C ALA A 133 -4.00 -10.19 1.77
N PRO A 134 -3.92 -9.26 2.76
CA PRO A 134 -4.09 -9.59 4.16
C PRO A 134 -5.51 -10.14 4.44
N PRO A 135 -5.70 -10.92 5.53
CA PRO A 135 -4.72 -11.18 6.60
C PRO A 135 -3.69 -12.26 6.25
N ALA A 136 -2.60 -12.27 7.03
CA ALA A 136 -1.55 -13.27 6.87
C ALA A 136 -2.06 -14.70 7.10
N PRO A 137 -1.58 -15.70 6.32
CA PRO A 137 -1.85 -17.09 6.61
C PRO A 137 -1.14 -17.53 7.90
N ARG A 138 -1.70 -18.51 8.60
CA ARG A 138 -0.99 -19.24 9.64
C ARG A 138 -0.30 -20.43 9.02
N ILE A 139 1.03 -20.50 9.14
CA ILE A 139 1.85 -21.60 8.62
C ILE A 139 2.44 -22.34 9.82
N PHE A 140 2.10 -23.64 9.93
CA PHE A 140 2.57 -24.45 11.05
C PHE A 140 4.11 -24.55 11.10
N GLY A 141 4.69 -24.25 12.24
CA GLY A 141 6.13 -24.32 12.47
C GLY A 141 6.95 -23.25 11.74
N ARG A 142 6.31 -22.14 11.30
CA ARG A 142 6.98 -21.05 10.59
C ARG A 142 6.42 -19.69 11.02
N ASP A 143 7.29 -18.79 11.45
CA ASP A 143 6.90 -17.42 11.74
C ASP A 143 6.63 -16.67 10.43
N VAL A 144 5.51 -15.94 10.37
CA VAL A 144 5.12 -15.19 9.18
C VAL A 144 5.13 -13.69 9.50
N PHE A 145 5.96 -12.97 8.76
CA PHE A 145 5.99 -11.51 8.71
C PHE A 145 5.28 -11.02 7.47
N THR A 146 4.63 -9.87 7.57
CA THR A 146 3.91 -9.28 6.43
C THR A 146 4.22 -7.82 6.28
N SER A 147 4.20 -7.34 5.04
CA SER A 147 4.45 -5.93 4.73
C SER A 147 3.50 -5.41 3.65
N ILE A 148 3.10 -4.15 3.78
CA ILE A 148 2.23 -3.46 2.83
C ILE A 148 2.49 -1.96 2.85
N LEU A 149 2.32 -1.31 1.69
CA LEU A 149 2.32 0.13 1.53
C LEU A 149 0.99 0.60 0.97
N ILE A 150 0.42 1.63 1.57
CA ILE A 150 -0.77 2.33 1.08
C ILE A 150 -0.33 3.67 0.49
N ARG A 151 -0.93 4.07 -0.62
CA ARG A 151 -0.64 5.32 -1.30
C ARG A 151 -1.86 6.23 -1.30
N ASP A 152 -1.63 7.56 -1.30
CA ASP A 152 -2.70 8.49 -1.64
C ASP A 152 -3.37 8.07 -2.96
N PRO A 153 -4.71 7.91 -3.01
CA PRO A 153 -5.37 7.34 -4.18
C PRO A 153 -5.20 8.19 -5.44
N ILE A 154 -5.15 9.52 -5.31
CA ILE A 154 -4.98 10.43 -6.45
C ILE A 154 -3.55 10.35 -6.99
N ALA A 155 -2.56 10.36 -6.09
CA ALA A 155 -1.16 10.16 -6.45
C ALA A 155 -0.93 8.78 -7.09
N ARG A 156 -1.66 7.75 -6.62
CA ARG A 156 -1.64 6.42 -7.22
C ARG A 156 -2.15 6.44 -8.66
N ILE A 157 -3.28 7.08 -8.93
CA ILE A 157 -3.89 7.21 -10.27
C ILE A 157 -2.93 7.94 -11.23
N ARG A 158 -2.32 9.05 -10.81
CA ARG A 158 -1.29 9.74 -11.60
C ARG A 158 -0.10 8.82 -11.90
N SER A 159 0.31 8.02 -10.93
CA SER A 159 1.40 7.05 -11.10
C SER A 159 1.04 5.92 -12.06
N ILE A 160 -0.22 5.48 -12.13
CA ILE A 160 -0.67 4.50 -13.12
C ILE A 160 -0.56 5.09 -14.53
N TYR A 161 -1.09 6.29 -14.73
CA TYR A 161 -1.01 6.97 -16.03
C TYR A 161 0.43 7.14 -16.51
N ALA A 162 1.31 7.68 -15.66
CA ALA A 162 2.72 7.87 -16.00
C ALA A 162 3.43 6.54 -16.32
N PHE A 163 3.14 5.48 -15.55
CA PHE A 163 3.71 4.16 -15.76
C PHE A 163 3.24 3.54 -17.08
N GLU A 164 1.93 3.53 -17.36
CA GLU A 164 1.39 2.96 -18.59
C GLU A 164 1.85 3.75 -19.81
N ARG A 165 1.96 5.07 -19.69
CA ARG A 165 2.49 5.93 -20.78
C ARG A 165 3.94 5.60 -21.12
N GLY A 166 4.75 5.23 -20.12
CA GLY A 166 6.17 4.84 -20.33
C GLY A 166 6.37 3.42 -20.86
N GLN A 167 5.33 2.55 -20.81
CA GLN A 167 5.49 1.16 -21.22
C GLN A 167 5.60 0.98 -22.74
N GLN A 168 6.52 0.10 -23.16
CA GLN A 168 6.65 -0.35 -24.55
C GLN A 168 5.87 -1.66 -24.76
N THR A 169 4.54 -1.56 -24.75
CA THR A 169 3.62 -2.71 -24.89
C THR A 169 2.37 -2.32 -25.66
N THR A 170 1.66 -3.32 -26.18
CA THR A 170 0.39 -3.17 -26.89
C THR A 170 -0.84 -3.31 -25.96
N ASN A 171 -0.64 -3.36 -24.66
CA ASN A 171 -1.76 -3.38 -23.70
C ASN A 171 -2.64 -2.14 -23.87
N PRO A 172 -3.97 -2.28 -23.83
CA PRO A 172 -4.90 -1.16 -24.04
C PRO A 172 -4.61 0.05 -23.14
N GLY A 173 -4.22 -0.18 -21.88
CA GLY A 173 -3.85 0.90 -20.96
C GLY A 173 -2.63 1.69 -21.42
N ALA A 174 -1.58 1.00 -21.87
CA ALA A 174 -0.37 1.64 -22.38
C ALA A 174 -0.62 2.42 -23.68
N LEU A 175 -1.44 1.87 -24.60
CA LEU A 175 -1.81 2.55 -25.83
C LEU A 175 -2.62 3.82 -25.53
N LYS A 176 -3.65 3.71 -24.68
CA LYS A 176 -4.49 4.85 -24.33
C LYS A 176 -3.77 5.91 -23.51
N ALA A 177 -2.86 5.53 -22.62
CA ALA A 177 -2.04 6.48 -21.87
C ALA A 177 -1.09 7.30 -22.78
N LYS A 178 -0.68 6.77 -23.94
CA LYS A 178 0.13 7.49 -24.93
C LYS A 178 -0.71 8.41 -25.82
N GLU A 179 -1.94 7.98 -26.16
CA GLU A 179 -2.87 8.68 -27.04
C GLU A 179 -3.62 9.80 -26.31
N TYR A 180 -4.04 9.56 -25.08
CA TYR A 180 -4.95 10.41 -24.32
C TYR A 180 -4.21 11.37 -23.40
N THR A 181 -4.79 12.55 -23.19
CA THR A 181 -4.45 13.43 -22.07
C THR A 181 -4.77 12.72 -20.74
N PHE A 182 -4.27 13.23 -19.63
CA PHE A 182 -4.55 12.63 -18.32
C PHE A 182 -6.07 12.59 -18.03
N LYS A 183 -6.81 13.63 -18.39
CA LYS A 183 -8.27 13.69 -18.24
C LYS A 183 -8.97 12.58 -19.03
N GLU A 184 -8.71 12.53 -20.35
CA GLU A 184 -9.33 11.54 -21.24
C GLU A 184 -9.00 10.11 -20.81
N TYR A 185 -7.76 9.87 -20.34
CA TYR A 185 -7.34 8.58 -19.83
C TYR A 185 -8.09 8.20 -18.53
N VAL A 186 -8.25 9.14 -17.59
CA VAL A 186 -9.02 8.91 -16.35
C VAL A 186 -10.47 8.61 -16.68
N GLU A 187 -11.10 9.39 -17.56
CA GLU A 187 -12.50 9.18 -17.98
C GLU A 187 -12.67 7.81 -18.64
N TRP A 188 -11.79 7.45 -19.55
CA TRP A 188 -11.79 6.13 -20.18
C TRP A 188 -11.61 4.99 -19.16
N ARG A 189 -10.74 5.14 -18.18
CA ARG A 189 -10.54 4.16 -17.12
C ARG A 189 -11.75 4.02 -16.19
N LEU A 190 -12.40 5.13 -15.88
CA LEU A 190 -13.63 5.10 -15.07
C LEU A 190 -14.78 4.35 -15.79
N GLU A 191 -14.81 4.40 -17.12
CA GLU A 191 -15.78 3.63 -17.92
C GLU A 191 -15.41 2.15 -18.03
N THR A 192 -14.14 1.83 -18.29
CA THR A 192 -13.71 0.47 -18.66
C THR A 192 -13.19 -0.37 -17.49
N SER A 193 -12.70 0.27 -16.44
CA SER A 193 -12.05 -0.40 -15.30
C SER A 193 -12.23 0.40 -14.00
N PRO A 194 -13.48 0.72 -13.58
CA PRO A 194 -13.74 1.59 -12.43
C PRO A 194 -13.12 1.07 -11.14
N THR A 195 -13.06 -0.24 -10.93
CA THR A 195 -12.45 -0.85 -9.74
C THR A 195 -10.97 -0.53 -9.59
N LEU A 196 -10.24 -0.26 -10.68
CA LEU A 196 -8.84 0.14 -10.62
C LEU A 196 -8.66 1.58 -10.13
N PHE A 197 -9.67 2.44 -10.32
CA PHE A 197 -9.63 3.88 -10.08
C PHE A 197 -10.51 4.36 -8.92
N CYS A 198 -11.37 3.47 -8.37
CA CYS A 198 -12.31 3.80 -7.29
C CYS A 198 -12.10 2.85 -6.12
N ASN A 199 -11.66 3.39 -4.97
CA ASN A 199 -11.47 2.66 -3.71
C ASN A 199 -10.70 1.33 -3.87
N TYR A 200 -9.70 1.30 -4.75
CA TYR A 200 -8.97 0.09 -5.12
C TYR A 200 -8.21 -0.54 -3.95
N GLN A 201 -7.64 0.29 -3.08
CA GLN A 201 -6.83 -0.21 -1.97
C GLN A 201 -7.71 -0.81 -0.88
N VAL A 202 -8.90 -0.25 -0.64
CA VAL A 202 -9.92 -0.87 0.21
C VAL A 202 -10.37 -2.19 -0.40
N PHE A 203 -10.67 -2.22 -1.71
CA PHE A 203 -10.99 -3.46 -2.42
C PHE A 203 -9.88 -4.51 -2.25
N TYR A 204 -8.61 -4.11 -2.41
CA TYR A 204 -7.47 -5.00 -2.27
C TYR A 204 -7.32 -5.52 -0.83
N CYS A 205 -7.39 -4.66 0.18
CA CYS A 205 -7.17 -5.02 1.58
C CYS A 205 -8.36 -5.74 2.22
N SER A 206 -9.58 -5.57 1.69
CA SER A 206 -10.79 -6.25 2.19
C SER A 206 -11.06 -7.57 1.49
N ARG A 207 -10.24 -7.98 0.52
CA ARG A 207 -10.51 -9.13 -0.35
C ARG A 207 -10.97 -10.36 0.42
N ALA A 208 -12.30 -10.52 0.48
CA ALA A 208 -12.89 -11.84 0.53
C ALA A 208 -12.99 -12.31 -0.93
N ALA A 209 -12.46 -13.49 -1.22
CA ALA A 209 -12.41 -14.08 -2.55
C ALA A 209 -13.67 -13.76 -3.40
N ASN A 210 -13.46 -13.30 -4.65
CA ASN A 210 -14.43 -13.25 -5.74
C ASN A 210 -15.52 -12.17 -5.74
N LYS A 211 -15.46 -11.09 -4.98
CA LYS A 211 -16.39 -9.97 -5.14
C LYS A 211 -15.81 -8.91 -6.09
N VAL A 212 -16.46 -8.73 -7.23
CA VAL A 212 -16.15 -7.67 -8.24
C VAL A 212 -17.11 -6.49 -8.06
N THR A 213 -17.32 -6.04 -6.83
CA THR A 213 -18.15 -4.85 -6.55
C THR A 213 -17.27 -3.72 -6.01
N LEU A 214 -17.65 -2.48 -6.30
CA LEU A 214 -17.01 -1.33 -5.67
C LEU A 214 -17.22 -1.43 -4.15
N PRO A 215 -16.14 -1.25 -3.36
CA PRO A 215 -16.21 -1.38 -1.91
C PRO A 215 -17.08 -0.29 -1.28
N GLY A 216 -17.74 -0.67 -0.18
CA GLY A 216 -18.51 0.20 0.68
C GLY A 216 -17.91 0.28 2.11
N PRO A 217 -18.65 0.83 3.07
CA PRO A 217 -18.21 0.98 4.46
C PRO A 217 -17.81 -0.34 5.14
N ALA A 218 -18.49 -1.44 4.85
CA ALA A 218 -18.18 -2.76 5.42
C ALA A 218 -16.84 -3.31 4.93
N GLU A 219 -16.52 -3.06 3.65
CA GLU A 219 -15.22 -3.40 3.08
C GLU A 219 -14.11 -2.52 3.68
N LEU A 220 -14.37 -1.24 3.98
CA LEU A 220 -13.42 -0.38 4.68
C LEU A 220 -13.12 -0.90 6.09
N GLU A 221 -14.14 -1.27 6.86
CA GLU A 221 -13.95 -1.85 8.21
C GLU A 221 -13.10 -3.13 8.13
N THR A 222 -13.37 -4.00 7.17
CA THR A 222 -12.61 -5.22 6.93
C THR A 222 -11.17 -4.89 6.53
N ALA A 223 -10.94 -3.92 5.63
CA ALA A 223 -9.63 -3.50 5.19
C ALA A 223 -8.79 -2.93 6.37
N ILE A 224 -9.41 -2.13 7.24
CA ILE A 224 -8.77 -1.59 8.43
C ILE A 224 -8.37 -2.71 9.40
N ALA A 225 -9.29 -3.64 9.67
CA ALA A 225 -9.01 -4.79 10.53
C ALA A 225 -7.86 -5.65 9.97
N ASN A 226 -7.84 -5.88 8.66
CA ASN A 226 -6.79 -6.62 7.99
C ASN A 226 -5.45 -5.89 8.03
N LEU A 227 -5.41 -4.56 7.82
CA LEU A 227 -4.19 -3.75 7.94
C LEU A 227 -3.59 -3.82 9.35
N ASP A 228 -4.43 -3.86 10.39
CA ASP A 228 -3.94 -3.97 11.77
C ASP A 228 -3.22 -5.30 12.04
N THR A 229 -3.47 -6.34 11.26
CA THR A 229 -2.76 -7.64 11.34
C THR A 229 -1.41 -7.65 10.63
N VAL A 230 -1.16 -6.71 9.70
CA VAL A 230 0.09 -6.66 8.92
C VAL A 230 1.25 -6.21 9.80
N SER A 231 2.40 -6.90 9.78
CA SER A 231 3.56 -6.60 10.64
C SER A 231 4.20 -5.25 10.34
N ILE A 232 4.28 -4.88 9.06
CA ILE A 232 4.96 -3.67 8.56
C ILE A 232 4.00 -2.93 7.64
N VAL A 233 3.24 -1.99 8.18
CA VAL A 233 2.29 -1.16 7.43
C VAL A 233 2.76 0.28 7.40
N GLY A 234 2.49 0.99 6.30
CA GLY A 234 2.75 2.41 6.19
C GLY A 234 2.27 3.00 4.88
N THR A 235 2.73 4.22 4.61
CA THR A 235 2.34 4.99 3.43
C THR A 235 3.53 5.27 2.53
N VAL A 236 3.25 5.40 1.22
CA VAL A 236 4.30 5.76 0.24
C VAL A 236 4.89 7.14 0.54
N ALA A 237 4.09 8.07 1.05
CA ALA A 237 4.55 9.41 1.44
C ALA A 237 5.57 9.39 2.59
N ARG A 238 5.64 8.30 3.36
CA ARG A 238 6.59 8.11 4.47
C ARG A 238 7.40 6.83 4.26
N PHE A 239 7.85 6.61 3.04
CA PHE A 239 8.55 5.38 2.65
C PHE A 239 9.80 5.11 3.51
N ASP A 240 10.60 6.15 3.82
CA ASP A 240 11.81 6.00 4.65
C ASP A 240 11.49 5.56 6.08
N ALA A 241 10.44 6.14 6.67
CA ALA A 241 9.96 5.72 7.99
C ALA A 241 9.42 4.28 7.97
N TRP A 242 8.76 3.88 6.88
CA TRP A 242 8.33 2.52 6.66
C TRP A 242 9.51 1.55 6.49
N LEU A 243 10.56 1.92 5.74
CA LEU A 243 11.80 1.14 5.65
C LEU A 243 12.49 0.95 7.00
N ALA A 244 12.53 2.00 7.83
CA ALA A 244 13.08 1.91 9.17
C ALA A 244 12.27 0.96 10.06
N LEU A 245 10.93 1.00 9.98
CA LEU A 245 10.06 0.03 10.63
C LEU A 245 10.33 -1.39 10.13
N ALA A 246 10.48 -1.56 8.81
CA ALA A 246 10.77 -2.85 8.18
C ALA A 246 12.11 -3.40 8.66
N GLN A 247 13.18 -2.61 8.61
CA GLN A 247 14.51 -3.00 9.09
C GLN A 247 14.46 -3.42 10.57
N LYS A 248 13.82 -2.62 11.41
CA LYS A 248 13.70 -2.92 12.86
C LYS A 248 12.87 -4.16 13.13
N THR A 249 11.85 -4.41 12.32
CA THR A 249 10.96 -5.57 12.48
C THR A 249 11.62 -6.86 12.02
N LEU A 250 12.40 -6.80 10.95
CA LEU A 250 12.97 -7.98 10.29
C LEU A 250 14.36 -8.37 10.79
N SER A 251 15.12 -7.44 11.40
CA SER A 251 16.54 -7.62 11.73
C SER A 251 16.86 -8.88 12.55
N SER A 252 15.98 -9.35 13.41
CA SER A 252 16.20 -10.56 14.21
C SER A 252 15.86 -11.85 13.48
N ALA A 253 14.93 -11.80 12.53
CA ALA A 253 14.42 -12.96 11.81
C ALA A 253 15.14 -13.14 10.44
N PHE A 254 15.63 -12.04 9.88
CA PHE A 254 16.30 -11.97 8.58
C PHE A 254 17.54 -11.08 8.70
N PRO A 255 18.61 -11.55 9.35
CA PRO A 255 19.81 -10.75 9.58
C PRO A 255 20.51 -10.35 8.28
N GLU A 256 20.30 -11.07 7.19
CA GLU A 256 20.83 -10.78 5.86
C GLU A 256 20.14 -9.61 5.16
N ILE A 257 18.94 -9.23 5.59
CA ILE A 257 18.21 -8.10 4.98
C ILE A 257 18.78 -6.79 5.51
N SER A 258 19.41 -6.03 4.62
CA SER A 258 19.79 -4.65 4.84
C SER A 258 18.94 -3.75 3.95
N LEU A 259 18.16 -2.87 4.57
CA LEU A 259 17.28 -1.92 3.88
C LEU A 259 17.91 -0.52 3.99
N PRO A 260 18.77 -0.12 3.03
CA PRO A 260 19.32 1.21 3.05
C PRO A 260 18.20 2.23 2.84
N VAL A 261 18.13 3.20 3.74
CA VAL A 261 17.29 4.39 3.57
C VAL A 261 17.95 5.22 2.46
N SER A 262 17.58 4.95 1.21
CA SER A 262 18.12 5.69 0.06
C SER A 262 16.98 6.16 -0.84
N HIS A 263 16.99 7.44 -1.17
CA HIS A 263 15.99 8.14 -1.99
C HIS A 263 15.91 7.72 -3.48
N ARG A 264 16.25 6.48 -3.81
CA ARG A 264 16.21 6.02 -5.20
C ARG A 264 14.77 5.72 -5.63
N ASN A 265 14.00 6.68 -6.03
CA ASN A 265 12.67 6.57 -6.65
C ASN A 265 11.43 6.86 -5.79
N VAL A 266 11.54 7.52 -4.66
CA VAL A 266 10.38 8.15 -4.04
C VAL A 266 10.33 9.58 -4.57
N THR A 267 9.43 9.85 -5.49
CA THR A 267 8.99 11.22 -5.75
C THR A 267 8.40 11.67 -4.41
N SER A 268 9.19 12.34 -3.59
CA SER A 268 8.72 13.00 -2.38
C SER A 268 7.75 14.08 -2.84
N GLU A 269 6.47 13.72 -2.90
CA GLU A 269 5.45 14.73 -3.13
C GLU A 269 5.43 15.62 -1.88
N PRO A 270 5.74 16.91 -2.02
CA PRO A 270 5.67 17.82 -0.88
C PRO A 270 4.26 17.72 -0.30
N ARG A 271 4.13 17.73 1.04
CA ARG A 271 2.84 17.77 1.73
C ARG A 271 2.14 19.09 1.31
N ARG A 272 1.30 18.99 0.28
CA ARG A 272 0.43 20.08 -0.14
C ARG A 272 -0.83 20.04 0.70
N GLY A 273 -1.37 21.21 1.05
CA GLY A 273 -2.67 21.29 1.71
C GLY A 273 -3.77 20.70 0.81
N GLU A 274 -4.85 20.19 1.40
CA GLU A 274 -5.97 19.57 0.68
C GLU A 274 -6.56 20.50 -0.41
N ALA A 275 -6.63 21.80 -0.14
CA ALA A 275 -7.08 22.81 -1.10
C ALA A 275 -6.20 22.83 -2.37
N ALA A 276 -4.89 22.81 -2.22
CA ALA A 276 -3.96 22.83 -3.35
C ALA A 276 -4.03 21.52 -4.17
N ILE A 277 -4.28 20.39 -3.53
CA ILE A 277 -4.49 19.10 -4.21
C ILE A 277 -5.78 19.16 -5.03
N LEU A 278 -6.85 19.70 -4.46
CA LEU A 278 -8.13 19.85 -5.14
C LEU A 278 -8.00 20.81 -6.35
N GLU A 279 -7.35 21.96 -6.17
CA GLU A 279 -7.12 22.91 -7.26
C GLU A 279 -6.34 22.29 -8.42
N ASP A 280 -5.25 21.56 -8.12
CA ASP A 280 -4.47 20.85 -9.13
C ASP A 280 -5.32 19.78 -9.84
N LEU A 281 -6.16 19.06 -9.10
CA LEU A 281 -7.00 18.02 -9.66
C LEU A 281 -8.10 18.60 -10.57
N VAL A 282 -8.73 19.70 -10.12
CA VAL A 282 -9.73 20.42 -10.92
C VAL A 282 -9.13 21.02 -12.19
N ARG A 283 -7.92 21.60 -12.09
CA ARG A 283 -7.19 22.11 -13.27
C ARG A 283 -6.92 20.99 -14.28
N ASP A 284 -6.52 19.80 -13.84
CA ASP A 284 -6.09 18.72 -14.71
C ASP A 284 -7.26 17.90 -15.27
N LEU A 285 -8.37 17.76 -14.53
CA LEU A 285 -9.52 16.91 -14.86
C LEU A 285 -10.81 17.68 -15.14
N GLY A 286 -10.91 18.94 -14.73
CA GLY A 286 -12.16 19.71 -14.64
C GLY A 286 -13.00 19.31 -13.43
N ASP A 287 -13.92 20.18 -13.02
CA ASP A 287 -14.69 20.05 -11.78
C ASP A 287 -15.45 18.72 -11.65
N THR A 288 -16.17 18.33 -12.70
CA THR A 288 -17.04 17.13 -12.68
C THR A 288 -16.24 15.87 -12.45
N THR A 289 -15.16 15.64 -13.22
CA THR A 289 -14.33 14.44 -13.14
C THR A 289 -13.53 14.41 -11.84
N ALA A 290 -13.03 15.59 -11.40
CA ALA A 290 -12.32 15.73 -10.13
C ALA A 290 -13.21 15.37 -8.93
N GLN A 291 -14.41 15.93 -8.85
CA GLN A 291 -15.37 15.64 -7.77
C GLN A 291 -15.81 14.18 -7.78
N TYR A 292 -16.08 13.60 -8.96
CA TYR A 292 -16.41 12.19 -9.08
C TYR A 292 -15.28 11.29 -8.56
N LEU A 293 -14.05 11.59 -8.94
CA LEU A 293 -12.88 10.82 -8.54
C LEU A 293 -12.63 10.90 -7.03
N LEU A 294 -12.72 12.10 -6.43
CA LEU A 294 -12.57 12.29 -4.98
C LEU A 294 -13.63 11.51 -4.21
N LYS A 295 -14.91 11.66 -4.60
CA LYS A 295 -16.02 10.94 -3.95
C LYS A 295 -15.86 9.43 -3.99
N ASN A 296 -15.43 8.88 -5.12
CA ASN A 296 -15.29 7.44 -5.28
C ASN A 296 -13.95 6.89 -4.73
N ASN A 297 -13.12 7.74 -4.10
CA ASN A 297 -11.91 7.36 -3.39
C ASN A 297 -11.90 7.79 -1.91
N GLU A 298 -13.04 8.22 -1.36
CA GLU A 298 -13.16 8.61 0.06
C GLU A 298 -12.75 7.48 1.01
N LEU A 299 -13.06 6.23 0.67
CA LEU A 299 -12.68 5.08 1.49
C LEU A 299 -11.18 4.80 1.42
N ASP A 300 -10.56 4.94 0.25
CA ASP A 300 -9.11 4.82 0.10
C ASP A 300 -8.37 5.95 0.83
N MET A 301 -8.90 7.18 0.84
CA MET A 301 -8.34 8.28 1.62
C MET A 301 -8.40 7.98 3.12
N CYS A 302 -9.52 7.44 3.61
CA CYS A 302 -9.65 7.00 4.99
C CYS A 302 -8.65 5.88 5.32
N LEU A 303 -8.54 4.86 4.47
CA LEU A 303 -7.59 3.77 4.64
C LEU A 303 -6.13 4.27 4.67
N HIS A 304 -5.78 5.25 3.85
CA HIS A 304 -4.47 5.89 3.82
C HIS A 304 -4.16 6.59 5.15
N GLN A 305 -5.11 7.34 5.72
CA GLN A 305 -4.95 7.98 7.03
C GLN A 305 -4.74 6.94 8.14
N VAL A 306 -5.49 5.84 8.11
CA VAL A 306 -5.33 4.72 9.06
C VAL A 306 -3.94 4.09 8.92
N ALA A 307 -3.46 3.86 7.70
CA ALA A 307 -2.12 3.31 7.47
C ALA A 307 -1.01 4.24 8.00
N ASP A 308 -1.16 5.56 7.87
CA ASP A 308 -0.20 6.54 8.42
C ASP A 308 -0.20 6.54 9.96
N ALA A 309 -1.37 6.46 10.57
CA ALA A 309 -1.52 6.34 12.02
C ALA A 309 -0.91 5.03 12.56
N LEU A 310 -1.15 3.91 11.87
CA LEU A 310 -0.56 2.62 12.20
C LEU A 310 0.97 2.65 12.10
N LEU A 311 1.53 3.26 11.06
CA LEU A 311 2.98 3.45 10.92
C LEU A 311 3.53 4.21 12.12
N THR A 312 2.92 5.34 12.48
CA THR A 312 3.35 6.18 13.60
C THR A 312 3.33 5.41 14.93
N ARG A 313 2.24 4.70 15.20
CA ARG A 313 2.10 3.86 16.40
C ARG A 313 3.19 2.79 16.48
N ARG A 314 3.43 2.06 15.40
CA ARG A 314 4.41 0.95 15.38
C ARG A 314 5.84 1.40 15.47
N LEU A 315 6.18 2.56 14.90
CA LEU A 315 7.50 3.16 15.08
C LEU A 315 7.75 3.48 16.56
N ALA A 316 6.76 4.09 17.23
CA ALA A 316 6.84 4.38 18.67
C ALA A 316 6.96 3.10 19.52
N GLU A 317 6.14 2.08 19.25
CA GLU A 317 6.18 0.77 19.95
C GLU A 317 7.54 0.07 19.81
N ARG A 318 8.27 0.32 18.73
CA ARG A 318 9.60 -0.27 18.46
C ARG A 318 10.77 0.64 18.84
N GLY A 319 10.49 1.80 19.42
CA GLY A 319 11.52 2.76 19.82
C GLY A 319 12.32 3.35 18.64
N VAL A 320 11.68 3.49 17.46
CA VAL A 320 12.31 4.12 16.30
C VAL A 320 12.12 5.63 16.40
N ASP A 321 13.24 6.36 16.59
CA ASP A 321 13.24 7.81 16.68
C ASP A 321 13.15 8.45 15.28
N LEU A 322 12.02 9.08 14.99
CA LEU A 322 11.80 9.78 13.72
C LEU A 322 12.67 11.04 13.57
N ALA A 323 13.12 11.63 14.66
CA ALA A 323 14.02 12.81 14.60
C ALA A 323 15.41 12.38 14.10
N LEU A 324 15.92 11.24 14.57
CA LEU A 324 17.16 10.65 14.08
C LEU A 324 17.05 10.27 12.58
N LEU A 325 15.93 9.73 12.14
CA LEU A 325 15.73 9.42 10.73
C LEU A 325 15.75 10.66 9.83
N ARG A 326 15.17 11.78 10.28
CA ARG A 326 15.21 13.06 9.56
C ARG A 326 16.60 13.65 9.52
N ALA A 327 17.35 13.56 10.61
CA ALA A 327 18.75 14.03 10.66
C ALA A 327 19.66 13.23 9.73
N TYR A 328 19.47 11.92 9.64
CA TYR A 328 20.20 11.06 8.69
C TYR A 328 19.85 11.39 7.23
N SER A 329 18.58 11.63 6.91
CA SER A 329 18.16 12.03 5.55
C SER A 329 18.75 13.39 5.16
N GLY A 330 18.75 14.38 6.05
CA GLY A 330 19.34 15.70 5.81
C GLY A 330 20.86 15.68 5.64
N ALA A 331 21.57 14.89 6.44
CA ALA A 331 23.02 14.77 6.35
C ALA A 331 23.50 14.11 5.04
N LEU A 332 22.69 13.25 4.44
CA LEU A 332 23.00 12.62 3.15
C LEU A 332 22.77 13.56 1.96
N GLU A 333 21.85 14.52 2.07
CA GLU A 333 21.64 15.56 1.05
C GLU A 333 22.81 16.55 1.00
N GLU A 334 23.41 16.86 2.14
CA GLU A 334 24.57 17.77 2.22
C GLU A 334 25.89 17.16 1.71
N THR A 335 25.99 15.83 1.64
CA THR A 335 27.22 15.13 1.24
C THR A 335 27.30 14.76 -0.23
N GLN A 336 26.29 15.04 -1.07
CA GLN A 336 26.39 14.85 -2.51
C GLN A 336 26.93 16.12 -3.19
N PRO A 337 28.17 16.13 -3.70
CA PRO A 337 28.65 17.24 -4.52
C PRO A 337 27.84 17.31 -5.83
N ASN A 338 27.45 18.53 -6.17
CA ASN A 338 26.77 18.89 -7.41
C ASN A 338 27.48 18.30 -8.65
N ALA A 339 27.04 17.15 -9.13
CA ALA A 339 27.54 16.51 -10.35
C ALA A 339 26.93 17.11 -11.63
N ALA A 340 26.52 18.37 -11.61
CA ALA A 340 25.92 19.09 -12.74
C ALA A 340 26.75 20.26 -13.26
N ALA A 341 28.09 20.18 -13.17
CA ALA A 341 28.94 21.21 -13.73
C ALA A 341 30.24 20.63 -14.31
N SER A 342 30.16 19.79 -15.33
CA SER A 342 31.28 19.59 -16.28
C SER A 342 30.82 18.78 -17.51
N SER A 343 30.16 19.41 -18.47
CA SER A 343 30.18 18.98 -19.87
C SER A 343 30.31 20.21 -20.76
N GLY A 344 31.39 20.94 -20.58
CA GLY A 344 31.97 21.77 -21.61
C GLY A 344 32.84 20.87 -22.47
N VAL A 345 32.38 20.57 -23.67
CA VAL A 345 33.22 20.05 -24.75
C VAL A 345 33.56 21.26 -25.64
N PRO A 346 34.83 21.60 -25.83
CA PRO A 346 35.22 22.49 -26.92
C PRO A 346 35.59 21.69 -28.15
N GLY A 347 35.16 22.17 -29.33
CA GLY A 347 35.64 21.74 -30.65
C GLY A 347 34.61 21.12 -31.54
#